data_df337ec67fa0f602803e36a9dad034b1
#
_entry.id   df337ec67fa0f602803e36a9dad034b1
#
_cell.length_a   1.000
_cell.length_b   1.000
_cell.length_c   1.000
_cell.angle_alpha   90.00
_cell.angle_beta   90.00
_cell.angle_gamma   90.00
#
_symmetry.space_group_name_H-M   'P 1'
#
loop_
_entity.id
_entity.type
_entity.pdbx_description
1 polymer ?
#
loop_
_entity_poly.entity_id
_entity_poly.type
_entity_poly.pdbx_seq_one_letter_code
_entity_poly.pdbx_strand_id
1 'polypeptide(L)'
;MLPLPAPPIAGLRTSLLIGLTLMLVACKAEPPPPATRLDTASSPTAAGQVRRLSALPAGVELRGKLSAAYGWTDNAGENMLVLAEQQEARGPDGTQNATLYAAQYVLGQDRPRRLWMLSDGVTRCEFDASAAFDLDAIGFPDLNRDGALETIVGYRSACASDVSPNDYKLILHVGKTKYGLRGLDRQGVRWLDPDSGHLTGLPLPDDCSPQGQRALQAKGWEKDFEPPYLPGCYTDENDFTSAPPVFARHMRQQWFALMRQQEESWLKQQHE
;
A
#
# COMPACT_ATOMS: atom_id res chain seq x y z
N MET A 1 14.63 38.47 -50.03
CA MET A 1 15.90 39.22 -50.10
C MET A 1 16.67 38.89 -48.84
N LEU A 2 17.50 37.91 -48.87
CA LEU A 2 18.97 37.81 -48.91
C LEU A 2 19.71 38.58 -47.82
N PRO A 3 20.86 38.07 -47.30
CA PRO A 3 21.52 36.77 -47.51
C PRO A 3 22.12 36.19 -46.21
N LEU A 4 22.50 34.93 -46.33
CA LEU A 4 23.48 34.22 -45.50
C LEU A 4 24.90 34.78 -45.73
N PRO A 5 25.83 34.57 -44.82
CA PRO A 5 27.20 34.29 -45.20
C PRO A 5 27.72 32.96 -44.73
N ALA A 6 28.60 32.44 -45.59
CA ALA A 6 29.31 31.19 -45.56
C ALA A 6 30.57 31.20 -44.66
N PRO A 7 31.23 30.02 -44.50
CA PRO A 7 32.29 29.81 -43.52
C PRO A 7 33.73 30.16 -44.01
N PRO A 8 34.70 30.14 -43.16
CA PRO A 8 36.05 29.85 -43.63
C PRO A 8 36.76 28.73 -42.86
N ILE A 9 37.26 27.80 -43.62
CA ILE A 9 38.66 27.51 -43.98
C ILE A 9 39.48 26.76 -42.87
N ALA A 10 39.91 25.62 -43.37
CA ALA A 10 40.91 24.68 -42.85
C ALA A 10 42.24 25.28 -42.37
N GLY A 11 42.76 24.72 -41.32
CA GLY A 11 44.11 24.86 -40.84
C GLY A 11 44.76 23.50 -40.64
N LEU A 12 45.83 23.28 -41.36
CA LEU A 12 46.59 22.09 -41.63
C LEU A 12 47.76 21.96 -40.63
N ARG A 13 48.09 20.71 -40.26
CA ARG A 13 49.40 20.18 -39.81
C ARG A 13 49.78 20.42 -38.35
N THR A 14 50.11 19.33 -37.61
CA THR A 14 51.47 18.74 -37.62
C THR A 14 51.44 17.37 -36.92
N SER A 15 51.98 16.35 -37.62
CA SER A 15 52.26 15.03 -37.08
C SER A 15 53.44 15.09 -36.10
N LEU A 16 53.24 14.59 -34.91
CA LEU A 16 54.35 14.27 -34.00
C LEU A 16 54.24 12.80 -33.60
N LEU A 17 55.06 11.97 -34.23
CA LEU A 17 55.32 10.58 -33.88
C LEU A 17 56.08 10.54 -32.56
N ILE A 18 55.44 10.16 -31.49
CA ILE A 18 56.08 9.78 -30.23
C ILE A 18 55.86 8.29 -30.04
N GLY A 19 56.98 7.56 -30.07
CA GLY A 19 57.00 6.13 -29.85
C GLY A 19 56.55 5.77 -28.43
N LEU A 20 55.51 4.96 -28.36
CA LEU A 20 54.97 4.44 -27.10
C LEU A 20 55.57 3.06 -26.84
N THR A 21 56.54 3.04 -25.95
CA THR A 21 57.12 1.82 -25.39
C THR A 21 56.05 1.13 -24.52
N LEU A 22 55.53 -0.01 -24.97
CA LEU A 22 54.58 -0.80 -24.21
C LEU A 22 55.30 -1.48 -23.05
N MET A 23 55.16 -0.92 -21.86
CA MET A 23 55.45 -1.65 -20.61
C MET A 23 54.21 -2.46 -20.22
N LEU A 24 54.32 -3.77 -20.40
CA LEU A 24 53.38 -4.74 -19.85
C LEU A 24 53.52 -4.77 -18.32
N VAL A 25 52.71 -3.98 -17.62
CA VAL A 25 52.49 -4.16 -16.22
C VAL A 25 51.50 -5.28 -16.04
N ALA A 26 52.00 -6.45 -15.62
CA ALA A 26 51.13 -7.55 -15.17
C ALA A 26 50.44 -7.14 -13.89
N CYS A 27 49.20 -6.68 -13.97
CA CYS A 27 48.35 -6.54 -12.81
C CYS A 27 48.06 -7.94 -12.27
N LYS A 28 48.72 -8.33 -11.19
CA LYS A 28 48.30 -9.41 -10.32
C LYS A 28 46.88 -9.05 -9.81
N ALA A 29 45.87 -9.78 -10.30
CA ALA A 29 44.52 -9.68 -9.74
C ALA A 29 44.60 -10.18 -8.27
N GLU A 30 44.37 -9.26 -7.35
CA GLU A 30 44.15 -9.57 -5.95
C GLU A 30 42.84 -10.33 -5.83
N PRO A 31 42.79 -11.47 -5.12
CA PRO A 31 41.54 -12.20 -4.95
C PRO A 31 40.52 -11.28 -4.25
N PRO A 32 39.23 -11.32 -4.65
CA PRO A 32 38.20 -10.52 -4.02
C PRO A 32 38.17 -10.84 -2.51
N PRO A 33 37.96 -9.85 -1.65
CA PRO A 33 37.82 -10.08 -0.21
C PRO A 33 36.67 -11.08 0.01
N PRO A 34 36.78 -11.96 1.01
CA PRO A 34 35.71 -12.90 1.29
C PRO A 34 34.43 -12.10 1.50
N ALA A 35 33.37 -12.53 0.79
CA ALA A 35 32.06 -11.94 0.93
C ALA A 35 31.72 -11.92 2.44
N THR A 36 31.73 -10.72 3.01
CA THR A 36 31.23 -10.51 4.36
C THR A 36 29.80 -11.03 4.32
N ARG A 37 29.56 -12.17 4.96
CA ARG A 37 28.19 -12.62 5.26
C ARG A 37 27.52 -11.40 5.87
N LEU A 38 26.50 -10.90 5.17
CA LEU A 38 25.50 -10.04 5.79
C LEU A 38 25.01 -10.83 6.99
N ASP A 39 25.49 -10.42 8.16
CA ASP A 39 24.98 -10.93 9.42
C ASP A 39 23.47 -10.77 9.31
N THR A 40 22.81 -11.91 9.37
CA THR A 40 21.37 -12.06 9.48
C THR A 40 20.96 -11.07 10.56
N ALA A 41 20.24 -10.06 10.16
CA ALA A 41 19.75 -9.01 11.04
C ALA A 41 19.25 -9.67 12.32
N SER A 42 19.78 -9.22 13.43
CA SER A 42 19.35 -9.61 14.77
C SER A 42 17.83 -9.65 14.78
N SER A 43 17.26 -10.78 15.13
CA SER A 43 15.82 -10.92 15.34
C SER A 43 15.38 -9.76 16.22
N PRO A 44 14.32 -9.04 15.84
CA PRO A 44 13.82 -7.95 16.66
C PRO A 44 13.53 -8.53 18.04
N THR A 45 13.99 -7.82 19.05
CA THR A 45 13.66 -8.09 20.47
C THR A 45 12.16 -8.34 20.53
N ALA A 46 11.76 -9.45 21.09
CA ALA A 46 10.41 -9.98 21.05
C ALA A 46 9.35 -8.92 21.40
N ALA A 47 8.86 -8.21 20.42
CA ALA A 47 7.54 -7.62 20.48
C ALA A 47 6.60 -8.78 20.77
N GLY A 48 5.85 -8.72 21.85
CA GLY A 48 5.07 -9.84 22.35
C GLY A 48 4.17 -10.36 21.25
N GLN A 49 4.08 -11.66 21.13
CA GLN A 49 3.33 -12.33 20.06
C GLN A 49 1.92 -11.74 19.94
N VAL A 50 1.60 -11.16 18.78
CA VAL A 50 0.25 -10.68 18.47
C VAL A 50 -0.68 -11.90 18.43
N ARG A 51 -1.76 -11.85 19.17
CA ARG A 51 -2.75 -12.93 19.26
C ARG A 51 -4.14 -12.44 18.90
N ARG A 52 -4.91 -13.25 18.22
CA ARG A 52 -6.34 -12.99 18.00
C ARG A 52 -7.10 -13.26 19.31
N LEU A 53 -8.02 -12.35 19.63
CA LEU A 53 -8.84 -12.47 20.84
C LEU A 53 -10.23 -12.97 20.47
N SER A 54 -10.78 -13.87 21.30
CA SER A 54 -12.14 -14.39 21.15
C SER A 54 -13.19 -13.59 21.93
N ALA A 55 -12.75 -12.76 22.87
CA ALA A 55 -13.62 -11.94 23.70
C ALA A 55 -12.94 -10.59 24.01
N LEU A 56 -13.74 -9.58 24.28
CA LEU A 56 -13.26 -8.25 24.65
C LEU A 56 -13.31 -8.08 26.18
N PRO A 57 -12.31 -7.43 26.77
CA PRO A 57 -12.36 -7.04 28.20
C PRO A 57 -13.52 -6.08 28.49
N ALA A 58 -13.97 -6.06 29.72
CA ALA A 58 -14.95 -5.09 30.18
C ALA A 58 -14.45 -3.64 30.00
N GLY A 59 -15.36 -2.74 29.61
CA GLY A 59 -15.02 -1.33 29.37
C GLY A 59 -14.51 -1.00 27.96
N VAL A 60 -14.39 -2.00 27.07
CA VAL A 60 -14.13 -1.78 25.65
C VAL A 60 -15.43 -1.49 24.92
N GLU A 61 -15.47 -0.37 24.22
CA GLU A 61 -16.61 0.01 23.40
C GLU A 61 -16.64 -0.81 22.11
N LEU A 62 -17.79 -1.44 21.81
CA LEU A 62 -18.04 -2.15 20.55
C LEU A 62 -19.22 -1.48 19.85
N ARG A 63 -18.99 -1.04 18.61
CA ARG A 63 -20.04 -0.48 17.74
C ARG A 63 -20.26 -1.41 16.55
N GLY A 64 -21.42 -2.05 16.51
CA GLY A 64 -21.73 -3.06 15.49
C GLY A 64 -21.31 -4.48 15.89
N LYS A 65 -21.09 -5.32 14.90
CA LYS A 65 -20.67 -6.72 15.06
C LYS A 65 -19.13 -6.79 15.08
N LEU A 66 -18.56 -7.50 16.06
CA LEU A 66 -17.12 -7.75 16.11
C LEU A 66 -16.68 -8.53 14.86
N SER A 67 -15.78 -7.94 14.10
CA SER A 67 -15.12 -8.54 12.93
C SER A 67 -13.83 -9.26 13.37
N ALA A 68 -12.97 -8.57 14.12
CA ALA A 68 -11.77 -9.15 14.72
C ALA A 68 -11.32 -8.35 15.93
N ALA A 69 -10.54 -9.01 16.81
CA ALA A 69 -9.78 -8.33 17.85
C ALA A 69 -8.40 -8.96 17.99
N TYR A 70 -7.40 -8.14 18.30
CA TYR A 70 -6.00 -8.54 18.44
C TYR A 70 -5.43 -7.95 19.73
N GLY A 71 -4.60 -8.72 20.42
CA GLY A 71 -3.90 -8.26 21.61
C GLY A 71 -2.40 -8.52 21.50
N TRP A 72 -1.58 -7.60 22.01
CA TRP A 72 -0.13 -7.72 22.07
C TRP A 72 0.44 -6.92 23.24
N THR A 73 1.70 -7.19 23.57
CA THR A 73 2.46 -6.42 24.55
C THR A 73 3.71 -5.88 23.86
N ASP A 74 3.98 -4.61 24.05
CA ASP A 74 5.15 -3.92 23.51
C ASP A 74 5.68 -2.88 24.52
N ASN A 75 6.61 -2.02 24.10
CA ASN A 75 7.17 -0.98 24.98
C ASN A 75 6.12 0.06 25.45
N ALA A 76 4.99 0.19 24.75
CA ALA A 76 3.88 1.05 25.17
C ALA A 76 2.94 0.36 26.19
N GLY A 77 3.16 -0.91 26.48
CA GLY A 77 2.38 -1.72 27.40
C GLY A 77 1.53 -2.80 26.75
N GLU A 78 0.49 -3.25 27.43
CA GLU A 78 -0.48 -4.20 26.87
C GLU A 78 -1.49 -3.44 25.99
N ASN A 79 -1.60 -3.86 24.74
CA ASN A 79 -2.39 -3.21 23.70
C ASN A 79 -3.46 -4.14 23.15
N MET A 80 -4.51 -3.54 22.58
CA MET A 80 -5.57 -4.25 21.90
C MET A 80 -6.10 -3.43 20.72
N LEU A 81 -6.27 -4.06 19.56
CA LEU A 81 -7.02 -3.54 18.41
C LEU A 81 -8.37 -4.24 18.34
N VAL A 82 -9.43 -3.46 18.16
CA VAL A 82 -10.81 -3.96 17.95
C VAL A 82 -11.31 -3.46 16.61
N LEU A 83 -11.85 -4.36 15.79
CA LEU A 83 -12.47 -4.10 14.49
C LEU A 83 -13.92 -4.53 14.54
N ALA A 84 -14.84 -3.64 14.18
CA ALA A 84 -16.27 -3.93 14.16
C ALA A 84 -16.94 -3.34 12.92
N GLU A 85 -17.95 -3.99 12.44
CA GLU A 85 -18.70 -3.65 11.23
C GLU A 85 -20.19 -3.53 11.57
N GLN A 86 -20.83 -2.54 10.98
CA GLN A 86 -22.27 -2.35 11.11
C GLN A 86 -22.87 -2.17 9.72
N GLN A 87 -23.75 -3.10 9.36
CA GLN A 87 -24.57 -3.02 8.15
C GLN A 87 -26.00 -2.73 8.56
N GLU A 88 -26.57 -1.66 8.04
CA GLU A 88 -27.97 -1.33 8.29
C GLU A 88 -28.88 -1.86 7.16
N ALA A 89 -30.07 -2.26 7.52
CA ALA A 89 -31.08 -2.59 6.53
C ALA A 89 -31.47 -1.33 5.73
N ARG A 90 -31.98 -1.52 4.51
CA ARG A 90 -32.46 -0.42 3.69
C ARG A 90 -33.59 0.33 4.42
N GLY A 91 -33.40 1.63 4.57
CA GLY A 91 -34.34 2.51 5.24
C GLY A 91 -35.60 2.79 4.43
N PRO A 92 -36.63 3.41 5.01
CA PRO A 92 -37.86 3.78 4.33
C PRO A 92 -37.63 4.84 3.23
N ASP A 93 -36.53 5.57 3.28
CA ASP A 93 -36.07 6.51 2.24
C ASP A 93 -35.35 5.83 1.09
N GLY A 94 -35.26 4.49 1.09
CA GLY A 94 -34.58 3.71 0.06
C GLY A 94 -33.05 3.67 0.19
N THR A 95 -32.47 4.26 1.24
CA THR A 95 -31.01 4.29 1.43
C THR A 95 -30.50 3.24 2.42
N GLN A 96 -29.22 2.93 2.33
CA GLN A 96 -28.51 2.04 3.26
C GLN A 96 -27.25 2.69 3.82
N ASN A 97 -26.85 2.24 5.00
CA ASN A 97 -25.57 2.60 5.60
C ASN A 97 -24.74 1.34 5.88
N ALA A 98 -23.44 1.45 5.68
CA ALA A 98 -22.45 0.45 6.08
C ALA A 98 -21.28 1.17 6.75
N THR A 99 -20.99 0.83 8.00
CA THR A 99 -20.02 1.57 8.82
C THR A 99 -18.98 0.63 9.41
N LEU A 100 -17.74 1.10 9.45
CA LEU A 100 -16.60 0.45 10.07
C LEU A 100 -16.17 1.22 11.32
N TYR A 101 -15.80 0.47 12.35
CA TYR A 101 -15.23 1.01 13.58
C TYR A 101 -13.95 0.24 13.91
N ALA A 102 -12.82 0.95 14.00
CA ALA A 102 -11.59 0.40 14.52
C ALA A 102 -11.12 1.24 15.70
N ALA A 103 -10.64 0.60 16.75
CA ALA A 103 -10.10 1.32 17.90
C ALA A 103 -8.94 0.54 18.51
N GLN A 104 -7.86 1.27 18.85
CA GLN A 104 -6.79 0.72 19.67
C GLN A 104 -6.94 1.18 21.10
N TYR A 105 -6.75 0.26 22.02
CA TYR A 105 -6.73 0.47 23.45
C TYR A 105 -5.39 0.09 24.04
N VAL A 106 -4.96 0.84 25.03
CA VAL A 106 -3.90 0.44 25.96
C VAL A 106 -4.62 -0.08 27.21
N LEU A 107 -4.29 -1.32 27.56
CA LEU A 107 -4.91 -1.99 28.70
C LEU A 107 -4.13 -1.58 29.98
N GLY A 108 -4.84 -0.98 30.93
CA GLY A 108 -4.29 -0.59 32.22
C GLY A 108 -4.87 -1.43 33.35
N GLN A 109 -4.43 -1.17 34.58
CA GLN A 109 -4.90 -1.91 35.76
C GLN A 109 -6.39 -1.71 36.06
N ASP A 110 -6.91 -0.49 35.79
CA ASP A 110 -8.29 -0.16 36.15
C ASP A 110 -9.26 -0.38 34.98
N ARG A 111 -8.96 0.21 33.84
CA ARG A 111 -9.81 0.13 32.64
C ARG A 111 -9.02 0.38 31.35
N PRO A 112 -9.50 -0.19 30.20
CA PRO A 112 -8.92 0.10 28.89
C PRO A 112 -9.00 1.59 28.56
N ARG A 113 -7.90 2.17 28.11
CA ARG A 113 -7.82 3.57 27.64
C ARG A 113 -7.70 3.58 26.12
N ARG A 114 -8.70 4.15 25.46
CA ARG A 114 -8.66 4.27 23.99
C ARG A 114 -7.54 5.21 23.57
N LEU A 115 -6.66 4.72 22.69
CA LEU A 115 -5.55 5.48 22.11
C LEU A 115 -6.02 6.29 20.89
N TRP A 116 -6.71 5.62 19.98
CA TRP A 116 -7.35 6.23 18.81
C TRP A 116 -8.61 5.46 18.42
N MET A 117 -9.42 6.07 17.55
CA MET A 117 -10.60 5.46 16.94
C MET A 117 -10.72 5.92 15.49
N LEU A 118 -11.08 5.00 14.61
CA LEU A 118 -11.47 5.22 13.23
C LEU A 118 -12.96 4.90 13.12
N SER A 119 -13.71 5.77 12.43
CA SER A 119 -15.05 5.50 11.97
C SER A 119 -15.12 5.93 10.52
N ASP A 120 -15.48 5.01 9.63
CA ASP A 120 -15.57 5.25 8.18
C ASP A 120 -16.65 4.35 7.57
N GLY A 121 -16.93 4.50 6.28
CA GLY A 121 -17.89 3.68 5.57
C GLY A 121 -18.74 4.49 4.60
N VAL A 122 -19.91 3.97 4.29
CA VAL A 122 -20.88 4.54 3.34
C VAL A 122 -22.15 4.93 4.08
N THR A 123 -22.65 6.12 3.79
CA THR A 123 -23.91 6.62 4.36
C THR A 123 -24.86 7.06 3.26
N ARG A 124 -26.14 6.83 3.47
CA ARG A 124 -27.22 7.22 2.54
C ARG A 124 -27.00 6.72 1.11
N CYS A 125 -26.55 5.48 0.97
CA CYS A 125 -26.37 4.84 -0.32
C CYS A 125 -27.73 4.45 -0.90
N GLU A 126 -28.05 4.91 -2.09
CA GLU A 126 -29.25 4.56 -2.83
C GLU A 126 -29.14 3.19 -3.50
N PHE A 127 -27.92 2.67 -3.63
CA PHE A 127 -27.59 1.35 -4.14
C PHE A 127 -27.27 0.38 -2.99
N ASP A 128 -26.39 -0.59 -3.23
CA ASP A 128 -25.95 -1.51 -2.20
C ASP A 128 -24.75 -0.89 -1.45
N ALA A 129 -24.95 -0.61 -0.16
CA ALA A 129 -23.88 -0.15 0.70
C ALA A 129 -23.08 -1.33 1.22
N SER A 130 -21.77 -1.27 1.14
CA SER A 130 -20.87 -2.23 1.75
C SER A 130 -19.70 -1.54 2.43
N ALA A 131 -19.25 -2.11 3.54
CA ALA A 131 -18.01 -1.72 4.21
C ALA A 131 -17.46 -2.92 4.99
N ALA A 132 -16.20 -3.29 4.74
CA ALA A 132 -15.58 -4.46 5.36
C ALA A 132 -14.08 -4.24 5.59
N PHE A 133 -13.57 -4.77 6.72
CA PHE A 133 -12.14 -4.85 6.92
C PHE A 133 -11.51 -5.91 6.04
N ASP A 134 -10.33 -5.59 5.51
CA ASP A 134 -9.45 -6.55 4.87
C ASP A 134 -8.54 -7.15 5.94
N LEU A 135 -8.89 -8.35 6.43
CA LEU A 135 -8.17 -8.96 7.55
C LEU A 135 -6.74 -9.37 7.17
N ASP A 136 -6.45 -9.57 5.87
CA ASP A 136 -5.10 -9.84 5.38
C ASP A 136 -4.22 -8.59 5.38
N ALA A 137 -4.84 -7.41 5.43
CA ALA A 137 -4.16 -6.13 5.51
C ALA A 137 -3.90 -5.66 6.95
N ILE A 138 -4.35 -6.41 7.95
CA ILE A 138 -4.09 -6.05 9.35
C ILE A 138 -2.65 -6.41 9.70
N GLY A 139 -1.88 -5.43 10.18
CA GLY A 139 -0.47 -5.60 10.49
C GLY A 139 -0.03 -4.91 11.77
N PHE A 140 1.04 -5.42 12.36
CA PHE A 140 1.61 -4.93 13.62
C PHE A 140 3.14 -4.90 13.53
N PRO A 141 3.72 -4.14 12.59
CA PRO A 141 5.18 -4.01 12.50
C PRO A 141 5.76 -3.07 13.56
N ASP A 142 7.07 -3.17 13.78
CA ASP A 142 7.89 -2.16 14.46
C ASP A 142 8.83 -1.53 13.41
N LEU A 143 8.32 -0.56 12.65
CA LEU A 143 8.98 0.00 11.47
C LEU A 143 10.11 0.97 11.84
N ASN A 144 9.95 1.68 12.93
CA ASN A 144 10.92 2.66 13.42
C ASN A 144 11.89 2.07 14.47
N ARG A 145 11.65 0.82 14.89
CA ARG A 145 12.46 0.06 15.85
C ARG A 145 12.53 0.70 17.24
N ASP A 146 11.43 1.31 17.69
CA ASP A 146 11.32 1.87 19.04
C ASP A 146 10.77 0.85 20.05
N GLY A 147 10.39 -0.33 19.58
CA GLY A 147 9.83 -1.41 20.37
C GLY A 147 8.34 -1.25 20.69
N ALA A 148 7.67 -0.24 20.14
CA ALA A 148 6.23 -0.12 20.13
C ALA A 148 5.70 -0.48 18.73
N LEU A 149 4.67 -1.33 18.64
CA LEU A 149 4.17 -1.75 17.34
C LEU A 149 3.28 -0.68 16.72
N GLU A 150 3.54 -0.36 15.45
CA GLU A 150 2.59 0.35 14.63
C GLU A 150 1.41 -0.56 14.31
N THR A 151 0.25 0.05 14.06
CA THR A 151 -0.97 -0.69 13.66
C THR A 151 -1.36 -0.33 12.25
N ILE A 152 -1.47 -1.33 11.38
CA ILE A 152 -1.96 -1.17 10.01
C ILE A 152 -3.36 -1.74 9.92
N VAL A 153 -4.29 -0.97 9.31
CA VAL A 153 -5.68 -1.36 9.12
C VAL A 153 -6.06 -1.10 7.66
N GLY A 154 -6.37 -2.17 6.93
CA GLY A 154 -6.92 -2.10 5.58
C GLY A 154 -8.41 -2.34 5.56
N TYR A 155 -9.14 -1.61 4.71
CA TYR A 155 -10.58 -1.80 4.54
C TYR A 155 -11.08 -1.24 3.21
N ARG A 156 -12.24 -1.72 2.82
CA ARG A 156 -12.96 -1.31 1.62
C ARG A 156 -14.34 -0.79 1.94
N SER A 157 -14.87 0.07 1.07
CA SER A 157 -16.25 0.54 1.12
C SER A 157 -16.78 0.82 -0.29
N ALA A 158 -18.06 0.59 -0.51
CA ALA A 158 -18.70 0.88 -1.78
C ALA A 158 -20.17 1.25 -1.61
N CYS A 159 -20.63 2.12 -2.50
CA CYS A 159 -22.04 2.36 -2.78
C CYS A 159 -22.25 2.09 -4.28
N ALA A 160 -22.57 0.86 -4.64
CA ALA A 160 -22.62 0.43 -6.03
C ALA A 160 -23.71 -0.63 -6.24
N SER A 161 -24.22 -0.70 -7.46
CA SER A 161 -25.16 -1.75 -7.90
C SER A 161 -24.52 -2.76 -8.85
N ASP A 162 -23.22 -2.65 -9.07
CA ASP A 162 -22.44 -3.44 -10.01
C ASP A 162 -21.13 -3.96 -9.38
N VAL A 163 -20.28 -4.54 -10.20
CA VAL A 163 -18.97 -5.09 -9.82
C VAL A 163 -17.83 -4.09 -9.96
N SER A 164 -18.11 -2.80 -9.86
CA SER A 164 -17.07 -1.77 -9.87
C SER A 164 -16.07 -1.95 -8.72
N PRO A 165 -14.81 -1.51 -8.91
CA PRO A 165 -13.83 -1.50 -7.83
C PRO A 165 -14.33 -0.70 -6.63
N ASN A 166 -14.02 -1.19 -5.43
CA ASN A 166 -14.37 -0.48 -4.20
C ASN A 166 -13.33 0.58 -3.86
N ASP A 167 -13.74 1.60 -3.13
CA ASP A 167 -12.82 2.44 -2.37
C ASP A 167 -12.02 1.57 -1.40
N TYR A 168 -10.69 1.69 -1.44
CA TYR A 168 -9.79 0.97 -0.57
C TYR A 168 -8.90 1.94 0.21
N LYS A 169 -8.78 1.69 1.51
CA LYS A 169 -7.92 2.49 2.37
C LYS A 169 -7.00 1.59 3.17
N LEU A 170 -5.72 1.98 3.23
CA LEU A 170 -4.71 1.34 4.04
C LEU A 170 -4.14 2.38 5.00
N ILE A 171 -4.43 2.24 6.28
CA ILE A 171 -4.15 3.23 7.32
C ILE A 171 -3.09 2.69 8.26
N LEU A 172 -2.03 3.47 8.48
CA LEU A 172 -0.99 3.25 9.47
C LEU A 172 -1.21 4.17 10.67
N HIS A 173 -1.26 3.61 11.85
CA HIS A 173 -1.21 4.35 13.11
C HIS A 173 0.13 4.16 13.81
N VAL A 174 0.79 5.28 14.12
CA VAL A 174 2.00 5.37 14.94
C VAL A 174 1.61 6.09 16.22
N GLY A 175 1.33 5.34 17.27
CA GLY A 175 0.66 5.89 18.44
C GLY A 175 -0.69 6.55 18.07
N LYS A 176 -0.80 7.87 18.21
CA LYS A 176 -2.00 8.64 17.83
C LYS A 176 -1.91 9.24 16.41
N THR A 177 -0.75 9.23 15.81
CA THR A 177 -0.55 9.80 14.47
C THR A 177 -1.05 8.82 13.42
N LYS A 178 -1.77 9.34 12.43
CA LYS A 178 -2.36 8.57 11.35
C LYS A 178 -1.74 8.97 10.02
N TYR A 179 -1.41 7.97 9.20
CA TYR A 179 -1.01 8.09 7.81
C TYR A 179 -1.86 7.16 6.95
N GLY A 180 -2.23 7.55 5.73
CA GLY A 180 -3.12 6.75 4.91
C GLY A 180 -2.81 6.77 3.43
N LEU A 181 -2.95 5.61 2.79
CA LEU A 181 -3.09 5.47 1.35
C LEU A 181 -4.57 5.24 1.04
N ARG A 182 -5.07 5.88 -0.01
CA ARG A 182 -6.47 5.80 -0.44
C ARG A 182 -6.52 5.61 -1.94
N GLY A 183 -7.40 4.78 -2.43
CA GLY A 183 -7.55 4.52 -3.86
C GLY A 183 -8.64 3.50 -4.12
N LEU A 184 -8.56 2.85 -5.26
CA LEU A 184 -9.49 1.80 -5.65
C LEU A 184 -8.82 0.43 -5.50
N ASP A 185 -9.59 -0.56 -5.05
CA ASP A 185 -9.15 -1.96 -5.06
C ASP A 185 -9.16 -2.55 -6.48
N ARG A 186 -8.87 -3.85 -6.58
CA ARG A 186 -8.83 -4.55 -7.87
C ARG A 186 -9.94 -5.58 -8.04
N GLN A 187 -10.96 -5.53 -7.21
CA GLN A 187 -12.10 -6.43 -7.34
C GLN A 187 -12.93 -6.08 -8.58
N GLY A 188 -13.31 -7.11 -9.33
CA GLY A 188 -14.16 -6.95 -10.50
C GLY A 188 -13.48 -6.35 -11.74
N VAL A 189 -12.21 -5.94 -11.66
CA VAL A 189 -11.51 -5.35 -12.80
C VAL A 189 -11.10 -6.45 -13.77
N ARG A 190 -11.64 -6.40 -15.00
CA ARG A 190 -11.41 -7.35 -16.06
C ARG A 190 -10.62 -6.69 -17.18
N TRP A 191 -9.68 -7.40 -17.73
CA TRP A 191 -8.95 -7.02 -18.92
C TRP A 191 -9.07 -8.12 -19.96
N LEU A 192 -9.53 -7.77 -21.15
CA LEU A 192 -9.44 -8.65 -22.29
C LEU A 192 -8.10 -8.41 -22.97
N ASP A 193 -7.19 -9.35 -22.82
CA ASP A 193 -5.89 -9.28 -23.49
C ASP A 193 -6.12 -9.29 -25.02
N PRO A 194 -5.74 -8.22 -25.74
CA PRO A 194 -5.99 -8.11 -27.17
C PRO A 194 -5.23 -9.17 -28.00
N ASP A 195 -4.13 -9.70 -27.48
CA ASP A 195 -3.29 -10.65 -28.21
C ASP A 195 -3.79 -12.09 -28.04
N SER A 196 -4.22 -12.45 -26.84
CA SER A 196 -4.67 -13.82 -26.53
C SER A 196 -6.20 -13.98 -26.57
N GLY A 197 -6.97 -12.90 -26.45
CA GLY A 197 -8.43 -12.92 -26.30
C GLY A 197 -8.91 -13.51 -24.96
N HIS A 198 -8.01 -13.71 -24.01
CA HIS A 198 -8.35 -14.21 -22.67
C HIS A 198 -8.59 -13.07 -21.67
N LEU A 199 -9.48 -13.31 -20.73
CA LEU A 199 -9.63 -12.44 -19.58
C LEU A 199 -8.44 -12.60 -18.67
N THR A 200 -7.73 -11.50 -18.45
CA THR A 200 -6.59 -11.41 -17.53
C THR A 200 -6.86 -10.32 -16.50
N GLY A 201 -6.06 -10.31 -15.46
CA GLY A 201 -6.01 -9.14 -14.57
C GLY A 201 -5.35 -7.96 -15.27
N LEU A 202 -5.77 -6.76 -14.89
CA LEU A 202 -5.10 -5.55 -15.34
C LEU A 202 -3.66 -5.50 -14.81
N PRO A 203 -2.63 -5.17 -15.63
CA PRO A 203 -1.29 -4.96 -15.11
C PRO A 203 -1.30 -3.94 -13.97
N LEU A 204 -0.64 -4.24 -12.85
CA LEU A 204 -0.42 -3.25 -11.80
C LEU A 204 0.57 -2.19 -12.29
N PRO A 205 0.36 -0.91 -12.01
CA PRO A 205 1.37 0.09 -12.26
C PRO A 205 2.62 -0.18 -11.41
N ASP A 206 3.80 0.13 -11.93
CA ASP A 206 5.04 0.08 -11.15
C ASP A 206 5.04 1.14 -10.04
N ASP A 207 4.37 2.25 -10.30
CA ASP A 207 4.10 3.31 -9.34
C ASP A 207 2.75 3.98 -9.64
N CYS A 208 2.17 4.61 -8.64
CA CYS A 208 0.91 5.36 -8.76
C CYS A 208 1.13 6.86 -9.03
N SER A 209 2.33 7.27 -9.40
CA SER A 209 2.55 8.65 -9.84
C SER A 209 1.73 8.96 -11.10
N PRO A 210 1.40 10.23 -11.35
CA PRO A 210 0.72 10.61 -12.59
C PRO A 210 1.47 10.17 -13.86
N GLN A 211 2.80 10.03 -13.77
CA GLN A 211 3.62 9.54 -14.89
C GLN A 211 3.47 8.03 -15.06
N GLY A 212 3.52 7.24 -13.99
CA GLY A 212 3.31 5.79 -14.02
C GLY A 212 1.94 5.44 -14.54
N GLN A 213 0.91 6.13 -14.08
CA GLN A 213 -0.46 5.95 -14.56
C GLN A 213 -0.61 6.29 -16.05
N ARG A 214 -0.03 7.40 -16.54
CA ARG A 214 -0.03 7.72 -17.99
C ARG A 214 0.72 6.70 -18.81
N ALA A 215 1.81 6.13 -18.30
CA ALA A 215 2.55 5.07 -18.98
C ALA A 215 1.71 3.81 -19.19
N LEU A 216 0.83 3.48 -18.27
CA LEU A 216 -0.13 2.39 -18.42
C LEU A 216 -1.22 2.73 -19.45
N GLN A 217 -1.79 3.92 -19.39
CA GLN A 217 -2.78 4.37 -20.38
C GLN A 217 -2.23 4.32 -21.81
N ALA A 218 -0.94 4.64 -22.00
CA ALA A 218 -0.26 4.53 -23.29
C ALA A 218 -0.14 3.09 -23.81
N LYS A 219 -0.27 2.08 -22.96
CA LYS A 219 -0.30 0.66 -23.31
C LYS A 219 -1.70 0.15 -23.69
N GLY A 220 -2.65 1.02 -23.89
CA GLY A 220 -4.02 0.65 -24.31
C GLY A 220 -5.01 0.43 -23.17
N TRP A 221 -4.68 0.87 -21.98
CA TRP A 221 -5.59 0.84 -20.84
C TRP A 221 -6.85 1.67 -21.10
N GLU A 222 -7.96 1.15 -20.61
CA GLU A 222 -9.26 1.76 -20.82
C GLU A 222 -9.26 3.23 -20.45
N LYS A 223 -9.82 4.02 -21.37
CA LYS A 223 -9.97 5.47 -21.23
C LYS A 223 -10.93 5.88 -20.11
N ASP A 224 -11.63 4.88 -19.53
CA ASP A 224 -12.69 5.09 -18.54
C ASP A 224 -12.14 5.32 -17.13
N PHE A 225 -10.86 5.00 -16.90
CA PHE A 225 -10.21 5.26 -15.62
C PHE A 225 -9.16 6.36 -15.78
N GLU A 226 -9.53 7.58 -15.42
CA GLU A 226 -8.56 8.68 -15.35
C GLU A 226 -7.86 8.73 -13.99
N PRO A 227 -6.54 9.09 -13.92
CA PRO A 227 -5.88 9.34 -12.66
C PRO A 227 -6.65 10.37 -11.82
N PRO A 228 -6.77 10.22 -10.49
CA PRO A 228 -6.10 9.22 -9.63
C PRO A 228 -6.88 7.90 -9.45
N TYR A 229 -7.87 7.61 -10.28
CA TYR A 229 -8.86 6.55 -10.08
C TYR A 229 -8.52 5.21 -10.75
N LEU A 230 -7.28 4.99 -11.18
CA LEU A 230 -6.89 3.67 -11.71
C LEU A 230 -7.00 2.59 -10.61
N PRO A 231 -7.75 1.50 -10.88
CA PRO A 231 -7.85 0.39 -9.94
C PRO A 231 -6.47 -0.18 -9.55
N GLY A 232 -6.23 -0.31 -8.26
CA GLY A 232 -4.93 -0.70 -7.72
C GLY A 232 -3.96 0.44 -7.48
N CYS A 233 -4.30 1.67 -7.88
CA CYS A 233 -3.52 2.86 -7.53
C CYS A 233 -4.03 3.54 -6.26
N TYR A 234 -3.14 4.29 -5.65
CA TYR A 234 -3.41 5.07 -4.43
C TYR A 234 -3.02 6.53 -4.59
N THR A 235 -3.59 7.37 -3.73
CA THR A 235 -3.09 8.69 -3.36
C THR A 235 -2.74 8.69 -1.87
N ASP A 236 -1.78 9.49 -1.47
CA ASP A 236 -1.41 9.64 -0.05
C ASP A 236 -1.84 11.00 0.53
N GLU A 237 -2.47 11.85 -0.30
CA GLU A 237 -2.96 13.20 0.07
C GLU A 237 -1.94 14.01 0.89
N ASN A 238 -0.65 13.75 0.66
CA ASN A 238 0.47 14.30 1.42
C ASN A 238 0.60 13.81 2.88
N ASP A 239 -0.17 12.81 3.30
CA ASP A 239 -0.10 12.24 4.65
C ASP A 239 1.33 11.82 5.02
N PHE A 240 2.11 11.35 4.05
CA PHE A 240 3.49 10.89 4.25
C PHE A 240 4.57 11.96 4.02
N THR A 241 4.21 13.21 3.72
CA THR A 241 5.19 14.27 3.43
C THR A 241 6.13 14.54 4.61
N SER A 242 5.59 14.50 5.83
CA SER A 242 6.34 14.69 7.08
C SER A 242 6.67 13.39 7.82
N ALA A 243 6.30 12.25 7.26
CA ALA A 243 6.52 10.95 7.89
C ALA A 243 7.94 10.46 7.68
N PRO A 244 8.51 9.67 8.62
CA PRO A 244 9.73 8.93 8.37
C PRO A 244 9.66 8.12 7.07
N PRO A 245 10.69 8.14 6.20
CA PRO A 245 10.64 7.47 4.89
C PRO A 245 10.34 5.97 4.96
N VAL A 246 10.66 5.32 6.07
CA VAL A 246 10.38 3.90 6.28
C VAL A 246 8.88 3.60 6.27
N PHE A 247 8.06 4.49 6.82
CA PHE A 247 6.60 4.32 6.85
C PHE A 247 6.01 4.38 5.44
N ALA A 248 6.32 5.42 4.69
CA ALA A 248 5.86 5.57 3.31
C ALA A 248 6.27 4.37 2.44
N ARG A 249 7.54 3.94 2.55
CA ARG A 249 8.06 2.80 1.78
C ARG A 249 7.31 1.52 2.12
N HIS A 250 7.14 1.21 3.40
CA HIS A 250 6.46 0.02 3.85
C HIS A 250 4.99 0.01 3.39
N MET A 251 4.28 1.10 3.60
CA MET A 251 2.86 1.21 3.23
C MET A 251 2.64 1.04 1.72
N ARG A 252 3.50 1.63 0.88
CA ARG A 252 3.42 1.48 -0.57
C ARG A 252 3.73 0.05 -1.02
N GLN A 253 4.72 -0.59 -0.43
CA GLN A 253 5.03 -2.01 -0.70
C GLN A 253 3.87 -2.92 -0.31
N GLN A 254 3.28 -2.69 0.87
CA GLN A 254 2.13 -3.46 1.34
C GLN A 254 0.90 -3.23 0.46
N TRP A 255 0.63 -1.99 0.03
CA TRP A 255 -0.44 -1.68 -0.91
C TRP A 255 -0.36 -2.56 -2.16
N PHE A 256 0.78 -2.53 -2.85
CA PHE A 256 0.94 -3.33 -4.07
C PHE A 256 0.92 -4.84 -3.84
N ALA A 257 1.38 -5.31 -2.68
CA ALA A 257 1.26 -6.73 -2.32
C ALA A 257 -0.21 -7.14 -2.18
N LEU A 258 -1.02 -6.34 -1.48
CA LEU A 258 -2.45 -6.56 -1.31
C LEU A 258 -3.21 -6.50 -2.64
N MET A 259 -2.89 -5.53 -3.50
CA MET A 259 -3.51 -5.43 -4.82
C MET A 259 -3.23 -6.66 -5.70
N ARG A 260 -2.01 -7.21 -5.68
CA ARG A 260 -1.68 -8.46 -6.37
C ARG A 260 -2.43 -9.66 -5.80
N GLN A 261 -2.50 -9.77 -4.48
CA GLN A 261 -3.23 -10.86 -3.81
C GLN A 261 -4.72 -10.84 -4.16
N GLN A 262 -5.34 -9.66 -4.21
CA GLN A 262 -6.74 -9.52 -4.60
C GLN A 262 -6.98 -9.98 -6.04
N GLU A 263 -6.11 -9.60 -6.96
CA GLU A 263 -6.16 -10.03 -8.36
C GLU A 263 -6.02 -11.55 -8.51
N GLU A 264 -5.01 -12.14 -7.87
CA GLU A 264 -4.79 -13.58 -7.90
C GLU A 264 -5.98 -14.35 -7.34
N SER A 265 -6.55 -13.87 -6.25
CA SER A 265 -7.74 -14.49 -5.62
C SER A 265 -8.94 -14.43 -6.54
N TRP A 266 -9.15 -13.30 -7.19
CA TRP A 266 -10.23 -13.11 -8.13
C TRP A 266 -10.08 -13.99 -9.38
N LEU A 267 -8.89 -14.06 -9.98
CA LEU A 267 -8.60 -14.92 -11.14
C LEU A 267 -8.84 -16.41 -10.84
N LYS A 268 -8.48 -16.88 -9.64
CA LYS A 268 -8.75 -18.26 -9.22
C LYS A 268 -10.24 -18.57 -9.18
N GLN A 269 -11.07 -17.66 -8.67
CA GLN A 269 -12.52 -17.84 -8.58
C GLN A 269 -13.20 -17.90 -9.96
N GLN A 270 -12.60 -17.37 -11.03
CA GLN A 270 -13.14 -17.42 -12.39
C GLN A 270 -12.85 -18.75 -13.10
N HIS A 271 -11.95 -19.56 -12.57
CA HIS A 271 -11.55 -20.85 -13.14
C HIS A 271 -12.15 -22.07 -12.42
N GLU A 272 -12.91 -21.84 -11.35
CA GLU A 272 -13.71 -22.84 -10.63
C GLU A 272 -15.17 -22.84 -11.11
#